data_58e754ee1f85bd4f2d38bd13a89606c5
#
_entry.id   58e754ee1f85bd4f2d38bd13a89606c5
#
_cell.length_a   1.000
_cell.length_b   1.000
_cell.length_c   1.000
_cell.angle_alpha   90.00
_cell.angle_beta   90.00
_cell.angle_gamma   90.00
#
_symmetry.space_group_name_H-M   'P 1'
#
loop_
_entity.id
_entity.type
_entity.pdbx_description
1 polymer ?
#
loop_
_entity_poly.entity_id
_entity_poly.type
_entity_poly.pdbx_seq_one_letter_code
_entity_poly.pdbx_strand_id
1 'polypeptide(L)'
;LKSGAVSDEALRKQLIQNRYYLAVQGKTIRSYTYISSQNRLVRLTNHDRIVDADWEQLCADLRDGGKDYEGDVEELFQAELYLISPLTEPERFLNKEYFLTAQQRDIERQILKKIRAERTGAYWFTGLPGTGKTLLLYDIAMKLSGKQRVCMIHCGESKKDWKRLHERLRRVEY
;
A
#
# COMPACT_ATOMS: atom_id res chain seq x y z
N LEU A 1 7.88 9.42 12.21
CA LEU A 1 8.51 10.74 12.17
C LEU A 1 8.52 11.29 10.74
N LYS A 2 8.11 12.53 10.56
CA LYS A 2 8.07 13.24 9.27
C LYS A 2 8.83 14.55 9.37
N SER A 3 9.67 14.86 8.39
CA SER A 3 10.53 16.05 8.39
C SER A 3 10.08 17.17 7.44
N GLY A 4 9.07 16.94 6.59
CA GLY A 4 8.55 17.91 5.62
C GLY A 4 7.09 18.30 5.88
N ALA A 5 6.60 19.33 5.22
CA ALA A 5 5.18 19.67 5.23
C ALA A 5 4.36 18.54 4.60
N VAL A 6 3.42 18.00 5.35
CA VAL A 6 2.59 16.87 4.92
C VAL A 6 1.12 17.25 5.17
N SER A 7 0.27 17.02 4.15
CA SER A 7 -1.17 17.24 4.32
C SER A 7 -1.81 16.14 5.17
N ASP A 8 -2.88 16.48 5.88
CA ASP A 8 -3.65 15.52 6.69
C ASP A 8 -4.19 14.36 5.83
N GLU A 9 -4.54 14.62 4.58
CA GLU A 9 -4.98 13.58 3.64
C GLU A 9 -3.87 12.58 3.31
N ALA A 10 -2.64 13.04 3.12
CA ALA A 10 -1.48 12.16 2.87
C ALA A 10 -1.13 11.34 4.12
N LEU A 11 -1.21 11.96 5.31
CA LEU A 11 -1.04 11.27 6.59
C LEU A 11 -2.11 10.21 6.81
N ARG A 12 -3.36 10.57 6.58
CA ARG A 12 -4.51 9.68 6.70
C ARG A 12 -4.31 8.42 5.85
N LYS A 13 -4.02 8.58 4.56
CA LYS A 13 -3.78 7.45 3.64
C LYS A 13 -2.65 6.55 4.13
N GLN A 14 -1.55 7.13 4.56
CA GLN A 14 -0.40 6.36 5.05
C GLN A 14 -0.73 5.61 6.34
N LEU A 15 -1.37 6.26 7.31
CA LEU A 15 -1.67 5.63 8.60
C LEU A 15 -2.73 4.54 8.47
N ILE A 16 -3.74 4.72 7.59
CA ILE A 16 -4.71 3.68 7.25
C ILE A 16 -3.98 2.47 6.66
N GLN A 17 -3.10 2.69 5.69
CA GLN A 17 -2.33 1.60 5.08
C GLN A 17 -1.47 0.87 6.11
N ASN A 18 -0.74 1.59 6.97
CA ASN A 18 0.09 0.98 8.01
C ASN A 18 -0.76 0.19 9.01
N ARG A 19 -1.91 0.75 9.43
CA ARG A 19 -2.84 0.06 10.33
C ARG A 19 -3.38 -1.22 9.73
N TYR A 20 -3.74 -1.19 8.46
CA TYR A 20 -4.25 -2.37 7.76
C TYR A 20 -3.28 -3.54 7.85
N TYR A 21 -1.99 -3.32 7.61
CA TYR A 21 -0.99 -4.38 7.65
C TYR A 21 -0.88 -5.11 8.98
N LEU A 22 -1.11 -4.41 10.07
CA LEU A 22 -1.05 -4.99 11.42
C LEU A 22 -2.42 -5.49 11.88
N ALA A 23 -3.50 -4.84 11.45
CA ALA A 23 -4.87 -5.22 11.82
C ALA A 23 -5.28 -6.57 11.24
N VAL A 24 -4.78 -6.96 10.06
CA VAL A 24 -4.99 -8.29 9.47
C VAL A 24 -4.52 -9.41 10.40
N GLN A 25 -3.56 -9.12 11.29
CA GLN A 25 -3.06 -10.03 12.31
C GLN A 25 -3.96 -10.10 13.57
N GLY A 26 -5.14 -9.50 13.54
CA GLY A 26 -6.03 -9.46 14.70
C GLY A 26 -5.53 -8.58 15.85
N LYS A 27 -4.55 -7.71 15.61
CA LYS A 27 -4.01 -6.81 16.63
C LYS A 27 -4.78 -5.49 16.68
N THR A 28 -4.96 -4.95 17.88
CA THR A 28 -5.48 -3.60 18.08
C THR A 28 -4.37 -2.60 17.82
N ILE A 29 -4.53 -1.73 16.82
CA ILE A 29 -3.49 -0.80 16.38
C ILE A 29 -3.88 0.63 16.72
N ARG A 30 -2.99 1.31 17.43
CA ARG A 30 -3.06 2.76 17.69
C ARG A 30 -1.98 3.44 16.84
N SER A 31 -2.38 4.30 15.92
CA SER A 31 -1.46 4.90 14.92
C SER A 31 -1.21 6.37 15.22
N TYR A 32 0.04 6.72 15.45
CA TYR A 32 0.52 8.08 15.72
C TYR A 32 1.57 8.50 14.70
N THR A 33 1.65 9.80 14.42
CA THR A 33 2.74 10.40 13.64
C THR A 33 3.12 11.75 14.22
N TYR A 34 4.41 11.96 14.43
CA TYR A 34 4.97 13.25 14.77
C TYR A 34 5.58 13.92 13.54
N ILE A 35 5.20 15.17 13.30
CA ILE A 35 5.66 15.99 12.18
C ILE A 35 6.60 17.05 12.77
N SER A 36 7.90 16.81 12.68
CA SER A 36 8.90 17.65 13.31
C SER A 36 8.92 19.09 12.77
N SER A 37 8.69 19.28 11.47
CA SER A 37 8.61 20.62 10.85
C SER A 37 7.46 21.49 11.36
N GLN A 38 6.42 20.86 11.92
CA GLN A 38 5.21 21.53 12.41
C GLN A 38 5.10 21.45 13.94
N ASN A 39 6.01 20.77 14.60
CA ASN A 39 5.92 20.40 16.02
C ASN A 39 4.55 19.82 16.38
N ARG A 40 4.01 18.98 15.53
CA ARG A 40 2.63 18.48 15.61
C ARG A 40 2.61 16.97 15.78
N LEU A 41 1.98 16.47 16.82
CA LEU A 41 1.67 15.06 17.02
C LEU A 41 0.21 14.83 16.61
N VAL A 42 -0.02 13.83 15.78
CA VAL A 42 -1.36 13.46 15.32
C VAL A 42 -1.60 11.96 15.51
N ARG A 43 -2.87 11.58 15.64
CA ARG A 43 -3.30 10.19 15.64
C ARG A 43 -4.42 9.92 14.63
N LEU A 44 -4.49 8.67 14.18
CA LEU A 44 -5.61 8.18 13.39
C LEU A 44 -6.69 7.64 14.32
N THR A 45 -7.91 8.14 14.21
CA THR A 45 -9.07 7.63 14.96
C THR A 45 -9.58 6.33 14.37
N ASN A 46 -10.49 5.63 15.08
CA ASN A 46 -11.18 4.43 14.57
C ASN A 46 -12.09 4.73 13.37
N HIS A 47 -12.45 5.99 13.15
CA HIS A 47 -13.24 6.44 12.00
C HIS A 47 -12.36 7.03 10.88
N ASP A 48 -11.08 6.67 10.84
CA ASP A 48 -10.13 7.07 9.81
C ASP A 48 -9.94 8.59 9.68
N ARG A 49 -10.05 9.33 10.78
CA ARG A 49 -9.81 10.77 10.81
C ARG A 49 -8.49 11.08 11.50
N ILE A 50 -7.75 12.04 10.94
CA ILE A 50 -6.58 12.62 11.59
C ILE A 50 -7.07 13.64 12.62
N VAL A 51 -6.60 13.50 13.85
CA VAL A 51 -6.82 14.45 14.94
C VAL A 51 -5.50 14.75 15.62
N ASP A 52 -5.38 15.94 16.19
CA ASP A 52 -4.22 16.29 17.02
C ASP A 52 -4.22 15.42 18.27
N ALA A 53 -3.04 15.08 18.71
CA ALA A 53 -2.80 14.29 19.91
C ALA A 53 -1.72 14.97 20.75
N ASP A 54 -1.75 14.71 22.05
CA ASP A 54 -0.72 15.15 22.97
C ASP A 54 0.23 13.99 23.38
N TRP A 55 1.32 14.35 24.01
CA TRP A 55 2.33 13.38 24.45
C TRP A 55 1.84 12.55 25.65
N GLU A 56 0.95 13.09 26.48
CA GLU A 56 0.38 12.36 27.61
C GLU A 56 -0.47 11.20 27.12
N GLN A 57 -1.31 11.45 26.11
CA GLN A 57 -2.11 10.42 25.45
C GLN A 57 -1.23 9.33 24.82
N LEU A 58 -0.17 9.73 24.10
CA LEU A 58 0.76 8.77 23.50
C LEU A 58 1.45 7.92 24.58
N CYS A 59 1.93 8.56 25.66
CA CYS A 59 2.57 7.85 26.76
C CYS A 59 1.61 6.92 27.50
N ALA A 60 0.34 7.33 27.68
CA ALA A 60 -0.69 6.48 28.27
C ALA A 60 -0.96 5.25 27.39
N ASP A 61 -1.12 5.45 26.08
CA ASP A 61 -1.34 4.38 25.12
C ASP A 61 -0.17 3.40 25.05
N LEU A 62 1.07 3.88 25.18
CA LEU A 62 2.26 3.02 25.22
C LEU A 62 2.33 2.18 26.50
N ARG A 63 1.98 2.74 27.66
CA ARG A 63 1.93 1.99 28.93
C ARG A 63 0.84 0.94 28.92
N ASP A 64 -0.34 1.27 28.39
CA ASP A 64 -1.50 0.39 28.34
C ASP A 64 -1.32 -0.76 27.32
N GLY A 65 -0.62 -0.47 26.22
CA GLY A 65 -0.35 -1.46 25.15
C GLY A 65 0.95 -2.25 25.29
N GLY A 66 1.78 -1.91 26.28
CA GLY A 66 3.18 -2.33 26.38
C GLY A 66 3.42 -3.74 26.93
N LYS A 67 2.72 -4.75 26.39
CA LYS A 67 3.14 -6.14 26.58
C LYS A 67 4.13 -6.50 25.47
N ASP A 68 5.28 -7.02 25.86
CA ASP A 68 6.23 -7.57 24.90
C ASP A 68 5.59 -8.70 24.10
N TYR A 69 5.87 -8.73 22.81
CA TYR A 69 5.46 -9.83 21.95
C TYR A 69 6.45 -10.97 22.12
N GLU A 70 5.99 -12.09 22.70
CA GLU A 70 6.84 -13.27 22.98
C GLU A 70 6.96 -14.24 21.79
N GLY A 71 6.25 -13.98 20.68
CA GLY A 71 6.28 -14.83 19.49
C GLY A 71 7.34 -14.41 18.47
N ASP A 72 7.55 -15.23 17.44
CA ASP A 72 8.39 -14.88 16.30
C ASP A 72 7.70 -13.80 15.46
N VAL A 73 8.35 -12.66 15.29
CA VAL A 73 7.84 -11.55 14.47
C VAL A 73 7.72 -11.95 13.00
N GLU A 74 8.55 -12.85 12.51
CA GLU A 74 8.48 -13.34 11.13
C GLU A 74 7.21 -14.16 10.88
N GLU A 75 6.75 -14.91 11.87
CA GLU A 75 5.48 -15.66 11.78
C GLU A 75 4.23 -14.77 11.72
N LEU A 76 4.33 -13.51 12.16
CA LEU A 76 3.23 -12.55 12.05
C LEU A 76 2.93 -12.15 10.60
N PHE A 77 3.93 -12.18 9.72
CA PHE A 77 3.83 -11.67 8.35
C PHE A 77 3.71 -12.79 7.33
N GLN A 78 2.66 -13.60 7.46
CA GLN A 78 2.34 -14.64 6.47
C GLN A 78 1.99 -13.98 5.13
N ALA A 79 2.75 -14.30 4.08
CA ALA A 79 2.59 -13.69 2.76
C ALA A 79 1.18 -13.90 2.19
N GLU A 80 0.55 -15.02 2.51
CA GLU A 80 -0.79 -15.42 2.07
C GLU A 80 -1.88 -14.43 2.50
N LEU A 81 -1.73 -13.81 3.67
CA LEU A 81 -2.69 -12.83 4.19
C LEU A 81 -2.72 -11.53 3.38
N TYR A 82 -1.66 -11.27 2.62
CA TYR A 82 -1.46 -10.04 1.85
C TYR A 82 -1.51 -10.26 0.34
N LEU A 83 -1.64 -11.51 -0.10
CA LEU A 83 -1.81 -11.83 -1.51
C LEU A 83 -3.25 -11.50 -1.91
N ILE A 84 -3.38 -10.57 -2.83
CA ILE A 84 -4.65 -10.22 -3.46
C ILE A 84 -4.52 -10.34 -4.98
N SER A 85 -5.64 -10.56 -5.62
CA SER A 85 -5.74 -10.46 -7.08
C SER A 85 -6.42 -9.14 -7.46
N PRO A 86 -5.76 -8.24 -8.18
CA PRO A 86 -6.39 -7.01 -8.65
C PRO A 86 -7.68 -7.24 -9.44
N LEU A 87 -7.80 -8.40 -10.08
CA LEU A 87 -8.93 -8.76 -10.93
C LEU A 87 -10.14 -9.27 -10.12
N THR A 88 -9.91 -9.94 -9.01
CA THR A 88 -10.98 -10.49 -8.16
C THR A 88 -11.31 -9.58 -6.97
N GLU A 89 -10.35 -8.77 -6.52
CA GLU A 89 -10.47 -7.88 -5.37
C GLU A 89 -10.04 -6.45 -5.72
N PRO A 90 -10.69 -5.81 -6.71
CA PRO A 90 -10.27 -4.51 -7.23
C PRO A 90 -10.29 -3.40 -6.18
N GLU A 91 -11.26 -3.41 -5.24
CA GLU A 91 -11.34 -2.40 -4.18
C GLU A 91 -10.16 -2.49 -3.22
N ARG A 92 -9.78 -3.69 -2.79
CA ARG A 92 -8.60 -3.90 -1.94
C ARG A 92 -7.33 -3.44 -2.64
N PHE A 93 -7.20 -3.76 -3.93
CA PHE A 93 -6.07 -3.30 -4.74
C PHE A 93 -6.01 -1.77 -4.84
N LEU A 94 -7.12 -1.11 -5.14
CA LEU A 94 -7.20 0.35 -5.25
C LEU A 94 -6.93 1.06 -3.91
N ASN A 95 -7.33 0.45 -2.80
CA ASN A 95 -7.04 0.92 -1.45
C ASN A 95 -5.60 0.60 -1.00
N LYS A 96 -4.81 -0.09 -1.83
CA LYS A 96 -3.45 -0.55 -1.52
C LYS A 96 -3.38 -1.49 -0.31
N GLU A 97 -4.38 -2.32 -0.14
CA GLU A 97 -4.48 -3.33 0.89
C GLU A 97 -3.72 -4.62 0.47
N TYR A 98 -2.45 -4.49 0.10
CA TYR A 98 -1.58 -5.59 -0.28
C TYR A 98 -0.11 -5.28 0.00
N PHE A 99 0.69 -6.33 0.05
CA PHE A 99 2.14 -6.24 0.13
C PHE A 99 2.82 -6.67 -1.16
N LEU A 100 3.85 -5.94 -1.53
CA LEU A 100 4.87 -6.45 -2.44
C LEU A 100 6.03 -6.97 -1.60
N THR A 101 6.54 -8.17 -1.92
CA THR A 101 7.76 -8.70 -1.31
C THR A 101 8.96 -7.78 -1.58
N ALA A 102 10.04 -7.94 -0.82
CA ALA A 102 11.27 -7.17 -1.06
C ALA A 102 11.75 -7.31 -2.51
N GLN A 103 11.76 -8.53 -3.04
CA GLN A 103 12.11 -8.81 -4.43
C GLN A 103 11.19 -8.10 -5.43
N GLN A 104 9.88 -8.16 -5.24
CA GLN A 104 8.91 -7.47 -6.11
C GLN A 104 9.11 -5.95 -6.08
N ARG A 105 9.38 -5.36 -4.92
CA ARG A 105 9.68 -3.92 -4.79
C ARG A 105 10.96 -3.52 -5.51
N ASP A 106 11.98 -4.35 -5.49
CA ASP A 106 13.23 -4.08 -6.19
C ASP A 106 13.05 -4.16 -7.70
N ILE A 107 12.32 -5.15 -8.20
CA ILE A 107 11.94 -5.26 -9.61
C ILE A 107 11.14 -4.02 -10.04
N GLU A 108 10.13 -3.64 -9.27
CA GLU A 108 9.33 -2.45 -9.52
C GLU A 108 10.18 -1.19 -9.64
N ARG A 109 11.06 -0.94 -8.65
CA ARG A 109 11.96 0.22 -8.65
C ARG A 109 12.86 0.27 -9.87
N GLN A 110 13.43 -0.88 -10.25
CA GLN A 110 14.30 -0.99 -11.42
C GLN A 110 13.54 -0.66 -12.70
N ILE A 111 12.35 -1.22 -12.89
CA ILE A 111 11.51 -0.97 -14.06
C ILE A 111 11.09 0.50 -14.13
N LEU A 112 10.57 1.06 -13.04
CA LEU A 112 10.16 2.46 -13.01
C LEU A 112 11.35 3.43 -13.25
N LYS A 113 12.53 3.08 -12.75
CA LYS A 113 13.76 3.86 -13.02
C LYS A 113 14.13 3.83 -14.50
N LYS A 114 14.12 2.64 -15.11
CA LYS A 114 14.44 2.46 -16.54
C LYS A 114 13.43 3.16 -17.44
N ILE A 115 12.13 2.98 -17.21
CA ILE A 115 11.09 3.67 -18.00
C ILE A 115 11.25 5.20 -17.95
N ARG A 116 11.64 5.75 -16.80
CA ARG A 116 11.89 7.20 -16.68
C ARG A 116 13.13 7.67 -17.43
N ALA A 117 14.16 6.85 -17.49
CA ALA A 117 15.43 7.19 -18.14
C ALA A 117 15.36 7.00 -19.66
N GLU A 118 14.84 5.87 -20.11
CA GLU A 118 14.95 5.42 -21.50
C GLU A 118 13.68 5.68 -22.32
N ARG A 119 12.55 5.97 -21.67
CA ARG A 119 11.19 6.16 -22.24
C ARG A 119 10.68 5.01 -23.11
N THR A 120 11.50 4.03 -23.42
CA THR A 120 11.19 2.84 -24.21
C THR A 120 11.80 1.62 -23.52
N GLY A 121 11.17 0.46 -23.66
CA GLY A 121 11.68 -0.79 -23.12
C GLY A 121 10.60 -1.87 -23.15
N ALA A 122 11.03 -3.11 -23.25
CA ALA A 122 10.18 -4.29 -23.12
C ALA A 122 10.60 -5.05 -21.84
N TYR A 123 9.63 -5.34 -20.99
CA TYR A 123 9.85 -6.06 -19.73
C TYR A 123 8.87 -7.21 -19.66
N TRP A 124 9.32 -8.37 -19.27
CA TRP A 124 8.46 -9.53 -19.05
C TRP A 124 8.75 -10.15 -17.70
N PHE A 125 7.71 -10.68 -17.08
CA PHE A 125 7.78 -11.33 -15.76
C PHE A 125 7.63 -12.84 -15.95
N THR A 126 8.61 -13.58 -15.46
CA THR A 126 8.57 -15.04 -15.38
C THR A 126 8.51 -15.47 -13.93
N GLY A 127 7.87 -16.59 -13.66
CA GLY A 127 7.77 -17.14 -12.30
C GLY A 127 6.61 -18.13 -12.20
N LEU A 128 6.57 -18.87 -11.10
CA LEU A 128 5.54 -19.85 -10.82
C LEU A 128 4.14 -19.21 -10.68
N PRO A 129 3.05 -19.96 -10.88
CA PRO A 129 1.71 -19.53 -10.52
C PRO A 129 1.65 -19.05 -9.07
N GLY A 130 0.82 -18.04 -8.78
CA GLY A 130 0.65 -17.53 -7.42
C GLY A 130 1.75 -16.58 -6.91
N THR A 131 2.83 -16.35 -7.63
CA THR A 131 3.94 -15.47 -7.18
C THR A 131 3.66 -13.97 -7.29
N GLY A 132 2.43 -13.56 -7.55
CA GLY A 132 2.01 -12.14 -7.58
C GLY A 132 2.45 -11.35 -8.81
N LYS A 133 2.77 -12.01 -9.94
CA LYS A 133 3.15 -11.33 -11.19
C LYS A 133 2.10 -10.31 -11.66
N THR A 134 0.85 -10.71 -11.65
CA THR A 134 -0.28 -9.85 -12.03
C THR A 134 -0.39 -8.67 -11.08
N LEU A 135 -0.28 -8.88 -9.78
CA LEU A 135 -0.29 -7.83 -8.77
C LEU A 135 0.82 -6.80 -9.02
N LEU A 136 2.05 -7.27 -9.27
CA LEU A 136 3.20 -6.41 -9.55
C LEU A 136 2.99 -5.59 -10.84
N LEU A 137 2.46 -6.23 -11.91
CA LEU A 137 2.15 -5.54 -13.17
C LEU A 137 1.14 -4.41 -12.97
N TYR A 138 0.05 -4.69 -12.25
CA TYR A 138 -0.98 -3.70 -11.96
C TYR A 138 -0.48 -2.59 -11.04
N ASP A 139 0.38 -2.89 -10.05
CA ASP A 139 0.98 -1.86 -9.18
C ASP A 139 1.89 -0.91 -9.98
N ILE A 140 2.70 -1.44 -10.89
CA ILE A 140 3.52 -0.64 -11.81
C ILE A 140 2.63 0.23 -12.71
N ALA A 141 1.59 -0.34 -13.31
CA ALA A 141 0.65 0.38 -14.16
C ALA A 141 -0.05 1.52 -13.41
N MET A 142 -0.51 1.27 -12.18
CA MET A 142 -1.12 2.29 -11.31
C MET A 142 -0.15 3.44 -10.99
N LYS A 143 1.11 3.14 -10.71
CA LYS A 143 2.13 4.17 -10.45
C LYS A 143 2.49 4.99 -11.70
N LEU A 144 2.50 4.37 -12.86
CA LEU A 144 2.73 5.06 -14.13
C LEU A 144 1.52 5.93 -14.52
N SER A 145 0.29 5.46 -14.31
CA SER A 145 -0.94 6.18 -14.66
C SER A 145 -1.08 7.53 -13.96
N GLY A 146 -0.41 7.74 -12.83
CA GLY A 146 -0.34 9.04 -12.17
C GLY A 146 0.34 10.14 -13.02
N LYS A 147 1.17 9.76 -14.00
CA LYS A 147 1.98 10.70 -14.81
C LYS A 147 1.78 10.58 -16.32
N GLN A 148 1.31 9.44 -16.81
CA GLN A 148 1.16 9.14 -18.24
C GLN A 148 -0.05 8.25 -18.49
N ARG A 149 -0.49 8.19 -19.74
CA ARG A 149 -1.51 7.22 -20.17
C ARG A 149 -0.89 5.82 -20.19
N VAL A 150 -1.62 4.84 -19.70
CA VAL A 150 -1.22 3.44 -19.67
C VAL A 150 -2.29 2.63 -20.36
N CYS A 151 -1.91 1.76 -21.28
CA CYS A 151 -2.79 0.78 -21.89
C CYS A 151 -2.43 -0.60 -21.34
N MET A 152 -3.41 -1.33 -20.82
CA MET A 152 -3.25 -2.71 -20.36
C MET A 152 -4.00 -3.64 -21.32
N ILE A 153 -3.27 -4.54 -21.95
CA ILE A 153 -3.84 -5.55 -22.84
C ILE A 153 -3.85 -6.88 -22.10
N HIS A 154 -5.01 -7.45 -21.96
CA HIS A 154 -5.20 -8.74 -21.33
C HIS A 154 -5.66 -9.79 -22.35
N CYS A 155 -4.82 -10.81 -22.59
CA CYS A 155 -5.07 -11.86 -23.56
C CYS A 155 -5.80 -13.08 -22.94
N GLY A 156 -6.89 -12.84 -22.21
CA GLY A 156 -7.69 -13.89 -21.57
C GLY A 156 -9.17 -13.59 -21.63
N GLU A 157 -9.99 -14.47 -21.05
CA GLU A 157 -11.44 -14.22 -20.98
C GLU A 157 -11.73 -12.95 -20.17
N SER A 158 -12.58 -12.10 -20.74
CA SER A 158 -13.04 -10.86 -20.10
C SER A 158 -13.89 -11.18 -18.88
N LYS A 159 -13.41 -10.82 -17.68
CA LYS A 159 -14.19 -10.90 -16.45
C LYS A 159 -14.90 -9.57 -16.18
N LYS A 160 -16.13 -9.63 -15.65
CA LYS A 160 -16.98 -8.44 -15.39
C LYS A 160 -16.33 -7.40 -14.46
N ASP A 161 -15.37 -7.82 -13.66
CA ASP A 161 -14.75 -6.96 -12.62
C ASP A 161 -13.74 -5.93 -13.17
N TRP A 162 -13.33 -6.06 -14.43
CA TRP A 162 -12.43 -5.09 -15.07
C TRP A 162 -13.04 -3.70 -15.20
N LYS A 163 -14.34 -3.61 -15.34
CA LYS A 163 -15.04 -2.31 -15.42
C LYS A 163 -14.78 -1.46 -14.19
N ARG A 164 -14.74 -2.07 -13.00
CA ARG A 164 -14.48 -1.37 -11.74
C ARG A 164 -13.07 -0.79 -11.67
N LEU A 165 -12.08 -1.53 -12.14
CA LEU A 165 -10.70 -1.02 -12.23
C LEU A 165 -10.59 0.11 -13.24
N HIS A 166 -11.23 -0.03 -14.41
CA HIS A 166 -11.22 0.99 -15.46
C HIS A 166 -11.88 2.31 -15.01
N GLU A 167 -13.01 2.25 -14.33
CA GLU A 167 -13.73 3.43 -13.83
C GLU A 167 -12.90 4.22 -12.81
N ARG A 168 -12.08 3.54 -12.03
CA ARG A 168 -11.24 4.15 -10.97
C ARG A 168 -9.87 4.59 -11.46
N LEU A 169 -9.30 3.92 -12.43
CA LEU A 169 -7.99 4.22 -13.01
C LEU A 169 -8.14 5.04 -14.30
N ARG A 170 -8.51 6.31 -14.16
CA ARG A 170 -8.88 7.23 -15.27
C ARG A 170 -7.85 7.37 -16.41
N ARG A 171 -6.60 6.93 -16.22
CA ARG A 171 -5.53 7.01 -17.23
C ARG A 171 -5.04 5.62 -17.65
N VAL A 172 -5.76 4.59 -17.30
CA VAL A 172 -5.48 3.21 -17.72
C VAL A 172 -6.59 2.76 -18.67
N GLU A 173 -6.22 2.43 -19.89
CA GLU A 173 -7.10 1.85 -20.90
C GLU A 173 -6.90 0.32 -20.91
N TYR A 174 -7.99 -0.44 -21.08
CA TYR A 174 -8.00 -1.90 -21.11
C TYR A 174 -8.45 -2.42 -22.47
#